data_74f62842f26ef824e0fb8eff7e6a66ec
#
_entry.id   74f62842f26ef824e0fb8eff7e6a66ec
#
_cell.length_a   1.000
_cell.length_b   1.000
_cell.length_c   1.000
_cell.angle_alpha   90.00
_cell.angle_beta   90.00
_cell.angle_gamma   90.00
#
_symmetry.space_group_name_H-M   'P 1'
#
loop_
_entity.id
_entity.type
_entity.pdbx_description
1 polymer ?
#
loop_
_entity_poly.entity_id
_entity_poly.type
_entity_poly.pdbx_seq_one_letter_code
_entity_poly.pdbx_strand_id
1 'polypeptide(L)'
;MIGRRNLLVGAASLAVFVATRARAEQPILTDDGLYKQSWFLESFLDLADDLEGARKEAKRFAIMWDLRGCPYCKETHLVNFSQPRISDYVKANFEILQLNIIGSRKVTDFDGQGLSEKAVAAKYGVRFTPTFQFFGEGALKDLPPAKREVSRASGYMLPDDFLAMFRYVREKAYEGKSFRDYLRSRPS
;
A
#
# COMPACT_ATOMS: atom_id res chain seq x y z
N MET A 1 -5.92 72.49 -30.37
CA MET A 1 -5.09 71.30 -30.24
C MET A 1 -5.59 70.56 -29.03
N ILE A 2 -6.36 69.45 -29.21
CA ILE A 2 -6.99 68.68 -28.09
C ILE A 2 -6.28 67.39 -28.02
N GLY A 3 -5.57 67.15 -26.83
CA GLY A 3 -4.84 65.95 -26.54
C GLY A 3 -5.78 64.83 -26.09
N ARG A 4 -5.78 63.70 -26.81
CA ARG A 4 -6.49 62.47 -26.43
C ARG A 4 -5.68 61.72 -25.40
N ARG A 5 -6.17 61.64 -24.13
CA ARG A 5 -5.65 60.78 -23.09
C ARG A 5 -6.29 59.39 -23.26
N ASN A 6 -5.50 58.40 -23.66
CA ASN A 6 -5.89 56.99 -23.67
C ASN A 6 -5.85 56.42 -22.22
N LEU A 7 -7.03 56.08 -21.68
CA LEU A 7 -7.14 55.28 -20.48
C LEU A 7 -6.98 53.78 -20.87
N LEU A 8 -5.90 53.19 -20.47
CA LEU A 8 -5.73 51.73 -20.50
C LEU A 8 -6.42 51.15 -19.24
N VAL A 9 -7.57 50.51 -19.42
CA VAL A 9 -8.25 49.73 -18.39
C VAL A 9 -7.62 48.33 -18.42
N GLY A 10 -6.76 48.04 -17.42
CA GLY A 10 -6.20 46.74 -17.22
C GLY A 10 -7.24 45.80 -16.55
N ALA A 11 -7.74 44.83 -17.29
CA ALA A 11 -8.58 43.78 -16.76
C ALA A 11 -7.71 42.77 -15.98
N ALA A 12 -7.75 42.80 -14.66
CA ALA A 12 -7.14 41.81 -13.81
C ALA A 12 -8.03 40.53 -13.76
N SER A 13 -7.63 39.51 -14.51
CA SER A 13 -8.28 38.19 -14.47
C SER A 13 -7.93 37.49 -13.18
N LEU A 14 -8.88 37.43 -12.24
CA LEU A 14 -8.77 36.55 -11.06
C LEU A 14 -8.93 35.09 -11.50
N ALA A 15 -7.84 34.34 -11.53
CA ALA A 15 -7.87 32.89 -11.68
C ALA A 15 -8.37 32.27 -10.37
N VAL A 16 -9.62 31.83 -10.34
CA VAL A 16 -10.16 31.04 -9.22
C VAL A 16 -9.57 29.64 -9.30
N PHE A 17 -8.61 29.35 -8.46
CA PHE A 17 -8.13 27.97 -8.23
C PHE A 17 -9.21 27.20 -7.47
N VAL A 18 -10.02 26.44 -8.18
CA VAL A 18 -10.91 25.45 -7.59
C VAL A 18 -10.03 24.27 -7.13
N ALA A 19 -9.70 24.25 -5.85
CA ALA A 19 -9.05 23.09 -5.24
C ALA A 19 -10.07 21.93 -5.23
N THR A 20 -9.98 21.03 -6.20
CA THR A 20 -10.71 19.78 -6.20
C THR A 20 -10.20 18.94 -5.02
N ARG A 21 -10.96 18.91 -3.93
CA ARG A 21 -10.72 17.94 -2.85
C ARG A 21 -10.85 16.56 -3.46
N ALA A 22 -9.74 15.84 -3.56
CA ALA A 22 -9.75 14.43 -3.92
C ALA A 22 -10.64 13.70 -2.92
N ARG A 23 -11.77 13.20 -3.41
CA ARG A 23 -12.68 12.38 -2.59
C ARG A 23 -11.99 11.05 -2.37
N ALA A 24 -11.88 10.61 -1.10
CA ALA A 24 -11.36 9.29 -0.78
C ALA A 24 -12.15 8.24 -1.58
N GLU A 25 -11.44 7.42 -2.32
CA GLU A 25 -12.01 6.35 -3.12
C GLU A 25 -12.54 5.27 -2.17
N GLN A 26 -13.81 4.87 -2.36
CA GLN A 26 -14.42 3.85 -1.50
C GLN A 26 -13.92 2.46 -1.92
N PRO A 27 -13.59 1.58 -0.97
CA PRO A 27 -13.24 0.21 -1.31
C PRO A 27 -14.43 -0.51 -1.91
N ILE A 28 -14.16 -1.41 -2.85
CA ILE A 28 -15.15 -2.34 -3.40
C ILE A 28 -15.27 -3.57 -2.51
N LEU A 29 -16.45 -4.20 -2.50
CA LEU A 29 -16.62 -5.52 -1.92
C LEU A 29 -16.51 -6.55 -3.06
N THR A 30 -15.54 -7.45 -2.94
CA THR A 30 -15.28 -8.50 -3.94
C THR A 30 -16.28 -9.65 -3.82
N ASP A 31 -16.40 -10.51 -4.83
CA ASP A 31 -17.32 -11.65 -4.83
C ASP A 31 -17.05 -12.65 -3.70
N ASP A 32 -15.79 -12.76 -3.28
CA ASP A 32 -15.38 -13.60 -2.13
C ASP A 32 -15.55 -12.89 -0.77
N GLY A 33 -16.13 -11.67 -0.79
CA GLY A 33 -16.53 -10.92 0.41
C GLY A 33 -15.40 -10.20 1.12
N LEU A 34 -14.31 -9.88 0.42
CA LEU A 34 -13.24 -9.03 0.92
C LEU A 34 -13.48 -7.56 0.54
N TYR A 35 -13.08 -6.62 1.39
CA TYR A 35 -12.95 -5.22 0.98
C TYR A 35 -11.65 -5.07 0.20
N LYS A 36 -11.66 -4.39 -0.95
CA LYS A 36 -10.47 -4.15 -1.79
C LYS A 36 -10.42 -2.68 -2.22
N GLN A 37 -9.25 -2.10 -2.17
CA GLN A 37 -9.04 -0.78 -2.78
C GLN A 37 -8.92 -0.95 -4.30
N SER A 38 -9.55 -0.06 -5.07
CA SER A 38 -9.55 -0.10 -6.55
C SER A 38 -8.14 0.02 -7.15
N TRP A 39 -7.20 0.61 -6.39
CA TRP A 39 -5.80 0.80 -6.79
C TRP A 39 -4.85 -0.29 -6.28
N PHE A 40 -5.35 -1.34 -5.64
CA PHE A 40 -4.53 -2.50 -5.32
C PHE A 40 -4.12 -3.23 -6.60
N LEU A 41 -2.96 -3.88 -6.55
CA LEU A 41 -2.39 -4.58 -7.68
C LEU A 41 -3.38 -5.63 -8.25
N GLU A 42 -3.66 -5.52 -9.55
CA GLU A 42 -4.29 -6.59 -10.31
C GLU A 42 -3.19 -7.52 -10.82
N SER A 43 -3.16 -8.73 -10.29
CA SER A 43 -2.05 -9.68 -10.46
C SER A 43 -2.51 -10.98 -11.08
N PHE A 44 -1.63 -11.62 -11.84
CA PHE A 44 -1.75 -13.02 -12.23
C PHE A 44 -1.28 -14.00 -11.14
N LEU A 45 -0.99 -13.46 -9.94
CA LEU A 45 -0.58 -14.21 -8.76
C LEU A 45 0.78 -14.92 -8.92
N ASP A 46 1.70 -14.33 -9.69
CA ASP A 46 3.11 -14.66 -9.68
C ASP A 46 3.88 -13.60 -8.86
N LEU A 47 4.35 -13.99 -7.69
CA LEU A 47 4.96 -13.05 -6.73
C LEU A 47 6.30 -12.49 -7.22
N ALA A 48 7.02 -13.24 -8.08
CA ALA A 48 8.27 -12.75 -8.64
C ALA A 48 8.03 -11.69 -9.71
N ASP A 49 7.03 -11.90 -10.57
CA ASP A 49 6.61 -10.94 -11.58
C ASP A 49 6.02 -9.67 -10.94
N ASP A 50 5.20 -9.82 -9.89
CA ASP A 50 4.63 -8.71 -9.15
C ASP A 50 5.71 -7.83 -8.49
N LEU A 51 6.71 -8.46 -7.86
CA LEU A 51 7.86 -7.77 -7.30
C LEU A 51 8.65 -7.01 -8.37
N GLU A 52 8.91 -7.64 -9.51
CA GLU A 52 9.63 -7.01 -10.61
C GLU A 52 8.82 -5.86 -11.22
N GLY A 53 7.50 -6.01 -11.34
CA GLY A 53 6.58 -4.94 -11.74
C GLY A 53 6.68 -3.73 -10.81
N ALA A 54 6.59 -3.96 -9.50
CA ALA A 54 6.73 -2.91 -8.49
C ALA A 54 8.10 -2.19 -8.60
N ARG A 55 9.19 -2.94 -8.82
CA ARG A 55 10.53 -2.37 -8.99
C ARG A 55 10.66 -1.46 -10.21
N LYS A 56 10.05 -1.85 -11.34
CA LYS A 56 10.04 -1.03 -12.57
C LYS A 56 9.33 0.32 -12.35
N GLU A 57 8.31 0.33 -11.49
CA GLU A 57 7.59 1.54 -11.07
C GLU A 57 8.30 2.30 -9.93
N ALA A 58 9.51 1.89 -9.54
CA ALA A 58 10.24 2.40 -8.37
C ALA A 58 9.41 2.33 -7.07
N LYS A 59 8.51 1.38 -6.96
CA LYS A 59 7.67 1.11 -5.78
C LYS A 59 8.18 -0.10 -5.01
N ARG A 60 7.72 -0.23 -3.76
CA ARG A 60 7.90 -1.42 -2.93
C ARG A 60 6.75 -2.39 -3.16
N PHE A 61 7.02 -3.67 -3.02
CA PHE A 61 6.02 -4.71 -3.08
C PHE A 61 5.58 -5.13 -1.67
N ALA A 62 4.27 -5.24 -1.47
CA ALA A 62 3.69 -5.73 -0.24
C ALA A 62 2.50 -6.66 -0.51
N ILE A 63 2.29 -7.62 0.39
CA ILE A 63 1.08 -8.45 0.40
C ILE A 63 0.23 -8.02 1.61
N MET A 64 -1.04 -7.71 1.37
CA MET A 64 -2.06 -7.59 2.41
C MET A 64 -2.83 -8.90 2.51
N TRP A 65 -2.72 -9.57 3.64
CA TRP A 65 -3.50 -10.74 3.99
C TRP A 65 -4.82 -10.34 4.62
N ASP A 66 -5.89 -10.83 4.06
CA ASP A 66 -7.25 -10.47 4.43
C ASP A 66 -8.12 -11.72 4.66
N LEU A 67 -9.31 -11.53 5.25
CA LEU A 67 -10.26 -12.59 5.53
C LEU A 67 -11.69 -12.04 5.48
N ARG A 68 -12.60 -12.77 4.84
CA ARG A 68 -14.03 -12.43 4.88
C ARG A 68 -14.52 -12.31 6.33
N GLY A 69 -15.26 -11.24 6.60
CA GLY A 69 -15.84 -11.00 7.93
C GLY A 69 -14.86 -10.52 8.99
N CYS A 70 -13.61 -10.24 8.61
CA CYS A 70 -12.60 -9.66 9.51
C CYS A 70 -12.93 -8.18 9.80
N PRO A 71 -13.30 -7.79 11.03
CA PRO A 71 -13.67 -6.41 11.33
C PRO A 71 -12.49 -5.45 11.19
N TYR A 72 -11.29 -5.85 11.60
CA TYR A 72 -10.08 -5.04 11.50
C TYR A 72 -9.57 -4.88 10.07
N CYS A 73 -9.82 -5.86 9.20
CA CYS A 73 -9.56 -5.71 7.77
C CYS A 73 -10.46 -4.64 7.16
N LYS A 74 -11.77 -4.74 7.44
CA LYS A 74 -12.76 -3.72 7.06
C LYS A 74 -12.34 -2.33 7.56
N GLU A 75 -11.93 -2.23 8.83
CA GLU A 75 -11.49 -0.97 9.44
C GLU A 75 -10.24 -0.41 8.75
N THR A 76 -9.27 -1.24 8.40
CA THR A 76 -8.10 -0.85 7.62
C THR A 76 -8.50 -0.20 6.29
N HIS A 77 -9.47 -0.78 5.58
CA HIS A 77 -9.95 -0.23 4.32
C HIS A 77 -10.76 1.06 4.50
N LEU A 78 -11.68 1.11 5.48
CA LEU A 78 -12.65 2.20 5.64
C LEU A 78 -12.14 3.36 6.49
N VAL A 79 -11.11 3.15 7.34
CA VAL A 79 -10.55 4.18 8.22
C VAL A 79 -9.16 4.59 7.76
N ASN A 80 -8.25 3.64 7.58
CA ASN A 80 -6.87 3.99 7.23
C ASN A 80 -6.75 4.42 5.77
N PHE A 81 -7.15 3.57 4.83
CA PHE A 81 -7.05 3.89 3.40
C PHE A 81 -8.05 4.94 2.91
N SER A 82 -9.08 5.26 3.68
CA SER A 82 -9.98 6.38 3.36
C SER A 82 -9.36 7.76 3.58
N GLN A 83 -8.22 7.84 4.28
CA GLN A 83 -7.51 9.09 4.49
C GLN A 83 -6.57 9.38 3.32
N PRO A 84 -6.76 10.48 2.55
CA PRO A 84 -5.93 10.80 1.39
C PRO A 84 -4.43 10.84 1.71
N ARG A 85 -4.05 11.37 2.88
CA ARG A 85 -2.64 11.39 3.32
C ARG A 85 -1.99 10.02 3.41
N ILE A 86 -2.79 8.96 3.61
CA ILE A 86 -2.34 7.56 3.68
C ILE A 86 -2.42 6.93 2.31
N SER A 87 -3.61 6.94 1.68
CA SER A 87 -3.82 6.29 0.39
C SER A 87 -2.92 6.86 -0.70
N ASP A 88 -2.76 8.19 -0.77
CA ASP A 88 -1.89 8.83 -1.76
C ASP A 88 -0.42 8.47 -1.56
N TYR A 89 0.04 8.45 -0.28
CA TYR A 89 1.40 8.02 0.02
C TYR A 89 1.64 6.56 -0.35
N VAL A 90 0.70 5.68 0.00
CA VAL A 90 0.82 4.24 -0.29
C VAL A 90 0.77 3.98 -1.79
N LYS A 91 -0.18 4.54 -2.52
CA LYS A 91 -0.28 4.45 -4.00
C LYS A 91 1.01 4.89 -4.70
N ALA A 92 1.61 5.98 -4.24
CA ALA A 92 2.83 6.52 -4.83
C ALA A 92 4.08 5.67 -4.57
N ASN A 93 4.09 4.84 -3.52
CA ASN A 93 5.30 4.19 -3.05
C ASN A 93 5.22 2.66 -3.00
N PHE A 94 4.03 2.08 -3.15
CA PHE A 94 3.82 0.64 -3.00
C PHE A 94 2.89 0.07 -4.06
N GLU A 95 3.16 -1.16 -4.47
CA GLU A 95 2.21 -2.09 -5.07
C GLU A 95 1.76 -3.07 -4.00
N ILE A 96 0.44 -3.16 -3.78
CA ILE A 96 -0.14 -4.05 -2.76
C ILE A 96 -0.96 -5.13 -3.43
N LEU A 97 -0.52 -6.37 -3.32
CA LEU A 97 -1.29 -7.55 -3.66
C LEU A 97 -2.17 -7.95 -2.46
N GLN A 98 -3.47 -8.12 -2.69
CA GLN A 98 -4.37 -8.66 -1.65
C GLN A 98 -4.56 -10.17 -1.82
N LEU A 99 -4.33 -10.91 -0.74
CA LEU A 99 -4.56 -12.35 -0.67
C LEU A 99 -5.47 -12.72 0.49
N ASN A 100 -6.28 -13.78 0.27
CA ASN A 100 -7.15 -14.33 1.30
C ASN A 100 -6.40 -15.40 2.09
N ILE A 101 -6.27 -15.24 3.42
CA ILE A 101 -5.50 -16.17 4.28
C ILE A 101 -6.02 -17.62 4.23
N ILE A 102 -7.27 -17.83 3.85
CA ILE A 102 -7.89 -19.15 3.68
C ILE A 102 -8.21 -19.46 2.21
N GLY A 103 -7.76 -18.61 1.29
CA GLY A 103 -8.09 -18.68 -0.13
C GLY A 103 -7.50 -19.90 -0.85
N SER A 104 -8.09 -20.22 -1.99
CA SER A 104 -7.73 -21.37 -2.81
C SER A 104 -7.12 -20.99 -4.17
N ARG A 105 -7.04 -19.69 -4.52
CA ARG A 105 -6.44 -19.27 -5.77
C ARG A 105 -4.98 -19.76 -5.82
N LYS A 106 -4.53 -20.20 -7.00
CA LYS A 106 -3.14 -20.64 -7.19
C LYS A 106 -2.24 -19.42 -7.25
N VAL A 107 -1.24 -19.38 -6.40
CA VAL A 107 -0.18 -18.37 -6.33
C VAL A 107 1.15 -19.04 -6.67
N THR A 108 1.93 -18.46 -7.56
CA THR A 108 3.31 -18.85 -7.80
C THR A 108 4.20 -18.04 -6.86
N ASP A 109 4.87 -18.73 -5.92
CA ASP A 109 5.77 -18.07 -4.96
C ASP A 109 7.10 -17.67 -5.63
N PHE A 110 7.89 -16.83 -4.98
CA PHE A 110 9.20 -16.34 -5.48
C PHE A 110 10.17 -17.44 -5.93
N ASP A 111 10.04 -18.65 -5.40
CA ASP A 111 10.85 -19.82 -5.82
C ASP A 111 10.22 -20.63 -6.97
N GLY A 112 9.12 -20.14 -7.55
CA GLY A 112 8.39 -20.80 -8.63
C GLY A 112 7.42 -21.88 -8.15
N GLN A 113 7.29 -22.12 -6.84
CA GLN A 113 6.35 -23.11 -6.32
C GLN A 113 4.90 -22.63 -6.45
N GLY A 114 4.07 -23.40 -7.13
CA GLY A 114 2.62 -23.15 -7.20
C GLY A 114 1.91 -23.64 -5.93
N LEU A 115 1.30 -22.74 -5.18
CA LEU A 115 0.61 -23.01 -3.91
C LEU A 115 -0.77 -22.38 -3.90
N SER A 116 -1.70 -22.86 -3.04
CA SER A 116 -2.89 -22.06 -2.74
C SER A 116 -2.55 -20.87 -1.85
N GLU A 117 -3.35 -19.81 -1.87
CA GLU A 117 -3.18 -18.66 -0.97
C GLU A 117 -3.00 -19.10 0.48
N LYS A 118 -3.84 -20.04 0.95
CA LYS A 118 -3.74 -20.64 2.29
C LYS A 118 -2.38 -21.30 2.53
N ALA A 119 -1.86 -22.01 1.54
CA ALA A 119 -0.55 -22.68 1.65
C ALA A 119 0.60 -21.66 1.66
N VAL A 120 0.50 -20.57 0.89
CA VAL A 120 1.45 -19.45 0.94
C VAL A 120 1.42 -18.80 2.33
N ALA A 121 0.23 -18.49 2.86
CA ALA A 121 0.09 -17.95 4.21
C ALA A 121 0.77 -18.84 5.27
N ALA A 122 0.56 -20.16 5.18
CA ALA A 122 1.19 -21.12 6.06
C ALA A 122 2.73 -21.17 5.91
N LYS A 123 3.24 -21.16 4.65
CA LYS A 123 4.67 -21.14 4.31
C LYS A 123 5.38 -19.93 4.93
N TYR A 124 4.73 -18.77 4.93
CA TYR A 124 5.25 -17.53 5.51
C TYR A 124 4.84 -17.31 6.97
N GLY A 125 4.15 -18.26 7.59
CA GLY A 125 3.72 -18.18 9.00
C GLY A 125 2.73 -17.04 9.27
N VAL A 126 1.91 -16.66 8.29
CA VAL A 126 0.82 -15.69 8.49
C VAL A 126 -0.33 -16.37 9.21
N ARG A 127 -0.75 -15.82 10.35
CA ARG A 127 -1.77 -16.41 11.23
C ARG A 127 -2.92 -15.46 11.59
N PHE A 128 -2.77 -14.18 11.29
CA PHE A 128 -3.71 -13.12 11.66
C PHE A 128 -4.03 -12.24 10.46
N THR A 129 -5.20 -11.60 10.48
CA THR A 129 -5.61 -10.59 9.51
C THR A 129 -6.14 -9.35 10.22
N PRO A 130 -5.91 -8.14 9.67
CA PRO A 130 -5.04 -7.91 8.52
C PRO A 130 -3.57 -8.18 8.86
N THR A 131 -2.79 -8.65 7.89
CA THR A 131 -1.32 -8.67 7.99
C THR A 131 -0.74 -8.07 6.72
N PHE A 132 0.16 -7.12 6.87
CA PHE A 132 0.98 -6.61 5.78
C PHE A 132 2.37 -7.22 5.85
N GLN A 133 2.77 -7.89 4.77
CA GLN A 133 4.13 -8.38 4.56
C GLN A 133 4.82 -7.48 3.56
N PHE A 134 6.02 -7.03 3.88
CA PHE A 134 6.84 -6.19 3.02
C PHE A 134 8.07 -6.96 2.59
N PHE A 135 8.31 -7.02 1.28
CA PHE A 135 9.38 -7.82 0.70
C PHE A 135 10.59 -6.98 0.32
N GLY A 136 11.77 -7.63 0.31
CA GLY A 136 13.01 -7.01 -0.12
C GLY A 136 13.02 -6.73 -1.63
N GLU A 137 13.87 -5.80 -2.07
CA GLU A 137 14.02 -5.43 -3.48
C GLU A 137 15.00 -6.33 -4.24
N GLY A 138 15.71 -7.23 -3.56
CA GLY A 138 16.69 -8.12 -4.17
C GLY A 138 16.10 -9.34 -4.86
N ALA A 139 16.97 -10.23 -5.32
CA ALA A 139 16.57 -11.55 -5.78
C ALA A 139 16.12 -12.41 -4.60
N LEU A 140 14.83 -12.76 -4.55
CA LEU A 140 14.23 -13.49 -3.44
C LEU A 140 14.16 -15.01 -3.67
N LYS A 141 14.36 -15.46 -4.89
CA LYS A 141 14.16 -16.85 -5.32
C LYS A 141 14.88 -17.87 -4.42
N ASP A 142 16.16 -17.63 -4.16
CA ASP A 142 17.02 -18.57 -3.44
C ASP A 142 17.07 -18.31 -1.93
N LEU A 143 16.31 -17.32 -1.45
CA LEU A 143 16.21 -17.01 -0.03
C LEU A 143 15.14 -17.87 0.65
N PRO A 144 15.38 -18.33 1.88
CA PRO A 144 14.31 -18.94 2.67
C PRO A 144 13.20 -17.91 2.97
N PRO A 145 11.93 -18.33 3.15
CA PRO A 145 10.79 -17.42 3.33
C PRO A 145 11.03 -16.30 4.37
N ALA A 146 11.63 -16.65 5.51
CA ALA A 146 11.95 -15.69 6.58
C ALA A 146 12.97 -14.60 6.19
N LYS A 147 13.72 -14.78 5.11
CA LYS A 147 14.70 -13.80 4.60
C LYS A 147 14.19 -12.99 3.41
N ARG A 148 13.05 -13.36 2.84
CA ARG A 148 12.39 -12.62 1.75
C ARG A 148 11.68 -11.37 2.25
N GLU A 149 11.23 -11.43 3.50
CA GLU A 149 10.48 -10.38 4.17
C GLU A 149 11.42 -9.44 4.92
N VAL A 150 11.23 -8.12 4.73
CA VAL A 150 12.02 -7.08 5.41
C VAL A 150 11.28 -6.47 6.60
N SER A 151 9.95 -6.56 6.61
CA SER A 151 9.11 -6.11 7.71
C SER A 151 7.72 -6.74 7.64
N ARG A 152 7.03 -6.76 8.78
CA ARG A 152 5.66 -7.24 8.90
C ARG A 152 4.87 -6.38 9.89
N ALA A 153 3.61 -6.10 9.53
CA ALA A 153 2.62 -5.52 10.44
C ALA A 153 1.46 -6.50 10.57
N SER A 154 1.27 -7.09 11.75
CA SER A 154 0.18 -8.03 12.02
C SER A 154 -0.86 -7.38 12.93
N GLY A 155 -2.13 -7.44 12.52
CA GLY A 155 -3.25 -6.81 13.18
C GLY A 155 -3.48 -5.37 12.73
N TYR A 156 -4.54 -4.77 13.28
CA TYR A 156 -4.91 -3.39 13.01
C TYR A 156 -3.92 -2.41 13.64
N MET A 157 -3.60 -1.37 12.91
CA MET A 157 -2.80 -0.24 13.39
C MET A 157 -3.62 1.04 13.29
N LEU A 158 -3.47 1.94 14.27
CA LEU A 158 -4.05 3.29 14.18
C LEU A 158 -3.47 4.03 12.96
N PRO A 159 -4.22 4.97 12.36
CA PRO A 159 -3.83 5.61 11.09
C PRO A 159 -2.42 6.18 11.05
N ASP A 160 -1.95 6.82 12.12
CA ASP A 160 -0.62 7.43 12.17
C ASP A 160 0.50 6.39 12.21
N ASP A 161 0.32 5.33 12.98
CA ASP A 161 1.27 4.22 13.04
C ASP A 161 1.24 3.39 11.74
N PHE A 162 0.06 3.27 11.13
CA PHE A 162 -0.11 2.63 9.84
C PHE A 162 0.69 3.34 8.75
N LEU A 163 0.53 4.66 8.62
CA LEU A 163 1.34 5.46 7.70
C LEU A 163 2.84 5.38 8.02
N ALA A 164 3.17 5.38 9.32
CA ALA A 164 4.55 5.25 9.77
C ALA A 164 5.19 3.93 9.36
N MET A 165 4.45 2.82 9.36
CA MET A 165 4.95 1.52 8.90
C MET A 165 5.33 1.56 7.41
N PHE A 166 4.50 2.14 6.57
CA PHE A 166 4.83 2.30 5.15
C PHE A 166 6.05 3.20 4.93
N ARG A 167 6.17 4.30 5.67
CA ARG A 167 7.37 5.15 5.64
C ARG A 167 8.62 4.42 6.09
N TYR A 168 8.55 3.71 7.21
CA TYR A 168 9.63 2.89 7.74
C TYR A 168 10.19 1.91 6.69
N VAL A 169 9.31 1.23 5.96
CA VAL A 169 9.71 0.32 4.89
C VAL A 169 10.25 1.09 3.69
N ARG A 170 9.58 2.16 3.26
CA ARG A 170 10.00 2.94 2.09
C ARG A 170 11.38 3.54 2.28
N GLU A 171 11.66 4.06 3.46
CA GLU A 171 12.93 4.68 3.85
C GLU A 171 14.04 3.67 4.18
N LYS A 172 13.75 2.35 4.10
CA LYS A 172 14.66 1.26 4.53
C LYS A 172 15.13 1.39 5.98
N ALA A 173 14.35 2.05 6.82
CA ALA A 173 14.74 2.25 8.21
C ALA A 173 14.90 0.94 8.99
N TYR A 174 14.33 -0.17 8.48
CA TYR A 174 14.49 -1.54 9.00
C TYR A 174 15.95 -2.04 8.95
N GLU A 175 16.81 -1.46 8.13
CA GLU A 175 18.22 -1.82 8.07
C GLU A 175 19.00 -1.34 9.31
N GLY A 176 18.50 -0.30 10.00
CA GLY A 176 19.21 0.33 11.12
C GLY A 176 18.47 0.34 12.46
N LYS A 177 17.15 0.17 12.48
CA LYS A 177 16.36 0.24 13.72
C LYS A 177 15.08 -0.57 13.66
N SER A 178 14.56 -0.97 14.83
CA SER A 178 13.24 -1.59 14.91
C SER A 178 12.12 -0.60 14.60
N PHE A 179 10.93 -1.10 14.20
CA PHE A 179 9.78 -0.23 13.97
C PHE A 179 9.37 0.55 15.24
N ARG A 180 9.48 -0.07 16.41
CA ARG A 180 9.23 0.59 17.70
C ARG A 180 10.15 1.79 17.93
N ASP A 181 11.44 1.65 17.64
CA ASP A 181 12.41 2.73 17.79
C ASP A 181 12.24 3.82 16.73
N TYR A 182 11.82 3.41 15.52
CA TYR A 182 11.43 4.35 14.49
C TYR A 182 10.25 5.22 14.93
N LEU A 183 9.20 4.63 15.51
CA LEU A 183 8.06 5.39 16.04
C LEU A 183 8.48 6.40 17.12
N ARG A 184 9.37 5.99 18.03
CA ARG A 184 9.87 6.87 19.10
C ARG A 184 10.76 8.02 18.57
N SER A 185 11.43 7.83 17.44
CA SER A 185 12.32 8.83 16.85
C SER A 185 11.61 9.86 15.98
N ARG A 186 10.28 9.72 15.77
CA ARG A 186 9.49 10.66 14.97
C ARG A 186 9.20 11.93 15.79
N PRO A 187 9.28 13.13 15.20
CA PRO A 187 8.75 14.32 15.83
C PRO A 187 7.24 14.17 16.03
N SER A 188 6.77 14.58 17.22
CA SER A 188 5.35 14.66 17.58
C SER A 188 4.65 15.77 16.77
#